data_f24692bd16995194713f751c4f20b350
#
_entry.id   f24692bd16995194713f751c4f20b350
#
_cell.length_a   1.000
_cell.length_b   1.000
_cell.length_c   1.000
_cell.angle_alpha   90.00
_cell.angle_beta   90.00
_cell.angle_gamma   90.00
#
_symmetry.space_group_name_H-M   'P 1'
#
loop_
_entity.id
_entity.type
_entity.pdbx_description
1 polymer ?
#
loop_
_entity_poly.entity_id
_entity_poly.type
_entity_poly.pdbx_seq_one_letter_code
_entity_poly.pdbx_strand_id
1 'polypeptide(L)'
;NTIMKVYYSILEVSKMTNLPSSTLRYWEEQFLQLRPYKNEKGKRFYTEQDIELIKQIKFIRDELHITRIEAIKKELRQNARKTDSRQKATELLKKIRQQLEDIRRHM
;
A
#
# COMPACT_ATOMS: atom_id res chain seq x y z
N ASN A 1 -24.29 2.02 -11.68
CA ASN A 1 -23.34 1.07 -12.18
C ASN A 1 -22.02 1.16 -11.46
N THR A 2 -21.85 0.25 -10.54
CA THR A 2 -20.66 0.12 -9.74
C THR A 2 -19.68 -0.86 -10.37
N ILE A 3 -19.13 -0.53 -11.53
CA ILE A 3 -18.00 -1.29 -12.03
C ILE A 3 -16.76 -0.72 -11.36
N MET A 4 -16.27 -1.40 -10.34
CA MET A 4 -15.01 -1.03 -9.71
C MET A 4 -13.87 -1.32 -10.68
N LYS A 5 -13.08 -0.29 -10.96
CA LYS A 5 -11.89 -0.45 -11.77
C LYS A 5 -10.84 -1.21 -10.96
N VAL A 6 -10.43 -2.38 -11.43
CA VAL A 6 -9.48 -3.25 -10.72
C VAL A 6 -8.03 -2.97 -11.16
N TYR A 7 -7.85 -2.55 -12.40
CA TYR A 7 -6.52 -2.33 -12.98
C TYR A 7 -6.39 -0.93 -13.56
N TYR A 8 -5.20 -0.38 -13.45
CA TYR A 8 -4.85 0.96 -13.94
C TYR A 8 -3.62 0.87 -14.84
N SER A 9 -3.61 1.65 -15.93
CA SER A 9 -2.44 1.75 -16.81
C SER A 9 -1.33 2.56 -16.12
N ILE A 10 -0.10 2.45 -16.66
CA ILE A 10 1.02 3.25 -16.14
C ILE A 10 0.75 4.76 -16.30
N LEU A 11 0.09 5.16 -17.37
CA LEU A 11 -0.27 6.58 -17.58
C LEU A 11 -1.27 7.07 -16.54
N GLU A 12 -2.26 6.24 -16.22
CA GLU A 12 -3.23 6.56 -15.17
C GLU A 12 -2.54 6.69 -13.81
N VAL A 13 -1.67 5.74 -13.46
CA VAL A 13 -0.94 5.76 -12.20
C VAL A 13 0.00 6.96 -12.13
N SER A 14 0.65 7.30 -13.24
CA SER A 14 1.50 8.48 -13.35
C SER A 14 0.73 9.75 -13.01
N LYS A 15 -0.49 9.88 -13.54
CA LYS A 15 -1.36 11.03 -13.26
C LYS A 15 -1.85 11.03 -11.81
N MET A 16 -2.25 9.87 -11.30
CA MET A 16 -2.78 9.74 -9.93
C MET A 16 -1.73 10.04 -8.88
N THR A 17 -0.48 9.69 -9.13
CA THR A 17 0.62 9.84 -8.17
C THR A 17 1.50 11.06 -8.43
N ASN A 18 1.30 11.73 -9.55
CA ASN A 18 2.13 12.83 -10.02
C ASN A 18 3.60 12.44 -10.14
N LEU A 19 3.85 11.22 -10.64
CA LEU A 19 5.18 10.67 -10.86
C LEU A 19 5.37 10.35 -12.34
N PRO A 20 6.57 10.59 -12.90
CA PRO A 20 6.86 10.19 -14.28
C PRO A 20 6.78 8.66 -14.44
N SER A 21 6.35 8.20 -15.60
CA SER A 21 6.32 6.76 -15.92
C SER A 21 7.68 6.10 -15.76
N SER A 22 8.75 6.82 -16.08
CA SER A 22 10.12 6.33 -15.90
C SER A 22 10.44 6.01 -14.43
N THR A 23 9.96 6.84 -13.51
CA THR A 23 10.13 6.61 -12.07
C THR A 23 9.38 5.35 -11.65
N LEU A 24 8.15 5.17 -12.12
CA LEU A 24 7.35 3.97 -11.81
C LEU A 24 8.04 2.71 -12.29
N ARG A 25 8.60 2.72 -13.50
CA ARG A 25 9.36 1.58 -14.04
C ARG A 25 10.63 1.31 -13.23
N TYR A 26 11.33 2.36 -12.83
CA TYR A 26 12.53 2.24 -12.00
C TYR A 26 12.21 1.61 -10.65
N TRP A 27 11.13 2.07 -10.00
CA TRP A 27 10.73 1.53 -8.70
C TRP A 27 10.28 0.07 -8.80
N GLU A 28 9.66 -0.32 -9.90
CA GLU A 28 9.33 -1.72 -10.14
C GLU A 28 10.57 -2.62 -10.12
N GLU A 29 11.68 -2.13 -10.66
CA GLU A 29 12.95 -2.85 -10.63
C GLU A 29 13.57 -2.90 -9.24
N GLN A 30 13.39 -1.83 -8.45
CA GLN A 30 14.02 -1.70 -7.15
C GLN A 30 13.23 -2.35 -6.01
N PHE A 31 11.91 -2.41 -6.12
CA PHE A 31 11.04 -2.92 -5.05
C PHE A 31 10.34 -4.19 -5.50
N LEU A 32 10.68 -5.32 -4.90
CA LEU A 32 10.10 -6.62 -5.24
C LEU A 32 8.59 -6.70 -4.99
N GLN A 33 8.10 -5.92 -4.03
CA GLN A 33 6.68 -5.88 -3.70
C GLN A 33 5.84 -5.18 -4.77
N LEU A 34 6.48 -4.34 -5.60
CA LEU A 34 5.79 -3.62 -6.67
C LEU A 34 5.82 -4.47 -7.93
N ARG A 35 4.75 -5.26 -8.13
CA ARG A 35 4.66 -6.22 -9.23
C ARG A 35 3.37 -6.05 -10.01
N PRO A 36 3.28 -5.03 -10.88
CA PRO A 36 2.11 -4.92 -11.75
C PRO A 36 2.07 -6.11 -12.70
N TYR A 37 0.86 -6.50 -13.08
CA TYR A 37 0.68 -7.53 -14.10
C TYR A 37 1.16 -6.99 -15.44
N LYS A 38 1.90 -7.79 -16.20
CA LYS A 38 2.33 -7.46 -17.56
C LYS A 38 1.72 -8.46 -18.52
N ASN A 39 1.10 -7.95 -19.60
CA ASN A 39 0.60 -8.84 -20.66
C ASN A 39 1.74 -9.24 -21.62
N GLU A 40 1.41 -10.03 -22.63
CA GLU A 40 2.39 -10.53 -23.59
C GLU A 40 3.13 -9.42 -24.33
N LYS A 41 2.48 -8.26 -24.50
CA LYS A 41 3.06 -7.10 -25.18
C LYS A 41 3.88 -6.20 -24.24
N GLY A 42 3.99 -6.58 -22.97
CA GLY A 42 4.71 -5.78 -21.98
C GLY A 42 3.91 -4.63 -21.39
N LYS A 43 2.62 -4.55 -21.67
CA LYS A 43 1.75 -3.53 -21.09
C LYS A 43 1.52 -3.82 -19.60
N ARG A 44 1.69 -2.80 -18.75
CA ARG A 44 1.56 -2.93 -17.29
C ARG A 44 0.14 -2.61 -16.83
N PHE A 45 -0.33 -3.40 -15.87
CA PHE A 45 -1.62 -3.21 -15.21
C PHE A 45 -1.39 -3.18 -13.70
N TYR A 46 -1.66 -2.03 -13.09
CA TYR A 46 -1.44 -1.80 -11.66
C TYR A 46 -2.74 -2.00 -10.88
N THR A 47 -2.64 -2.63 -9.71
CA THR A 47 -3.76 -2.74 -8.78
C THR A 47 -3.75 -1.58 -7.79
N GLU A 48 -4.82 -1.46 -7.00
CA GLU A 48 -4.87 -0.45 -5.94
C GLU A 48 -3.77 -0.66 -4.90
N GLN A 49 -3.42 -1.92 -4.62
CA GLN A 49 -2.31 -2.24 -3.71
C GLN A 49 -0.98 -1.73 -4.24
N ASP A 50 -0.75 -1.87 -5.54
CA ASP A 50 0.44 -1.31 -6.18
C ASP A 50 0.48 0.21 -6.05
N ILE A 51 -0.66 0.87 -6.26
CA ILE A 51 -0.76 2.32 -6.17
C ILE A 51 -0.50 2.79 -4.73
N GLU A 52 -1.05 2.10 -3.74
CA GLU A 52 -0.80 2.43 -2.33
C GLU A 52 0.68 2.29 -1.97
N LEU A 53 1.33 1.25 -2.46
CA LEU A 53 2.77 1.07 -2.25
C LEU A 53 3.57 2.21 -2.90
N ILE A 54 3.21 2.60 -4.13
CA ILE A 54 3.84 3.71 -4.83
C ILE A 54 3.68 5.01 -4.03
N LYS A 55 2.49 5.26 -3.49
CA LYS A 55 2.24 6.45 -2.66
C LYS A 55 3.08 6.44 -1.39
N GLN A 56 3.25 5.28 -0.75
CA GLN A 56 4.09 5.14 0.43
C GLN A 56 5.55 5.43 0.11
N ILE A 57 6.06 4.89 -0.99
CA ILE A 57 7.44 5.14 -1.43
C ILE A 57 7.65 6.64 -1.70
N LYS A 58 6.69 7.24 -2.40
CA LYS A 58 6.74 8.67 -2.70
C LYS A 58 6.77 9.51 -1.42
N PHE A 59 5.93 9.19 -0.46
CA PHE A 59 5.88 9.87 0.83
C PHE A 59 7.22 9.77 1.57
N ILE A 60 7.81 8.58 1.61
CA ILE A 60 9.09 8.37 2.29
C ILE A 60 10.19 9.20 1.61
N ARG A 61 10.21 9.22 0.28
CA ARG A 61 11.21 9.97 -0.47
C ARG A 61 11.04 11.48 -0.30
N ASP A 62 9.81 11.97 -0.46
CA ASP A 62 9.54 13.40 -0.58
C ASP A 62 9.30 14.07 0.77
N GLU A 63 8.55 13.44 1.67
CA GLU A 63 8.20 14.03 2.97
C GLU A 63 9.22 13.70 4.05
N LEU A 64 9.73 12.46 4.07
CA LEU A 64 10.75 12.05 5.05
C LEU A 64 12.17 12.28 4.54
N HIS A 65 12.34 12.71 3.29
CA HIS A 65 13.63 12.99 2.65
C HIS A 65 14.60 11.81 2.68
N ILE A 66 14.05 10.59 2.60
CA ILE A 66 14.85 9.35 2.53
C ILE A 66 14.94 8.96 1.06
N THR A 67 16.12 9.12 0.47
CA THR A 67 16.30 8.92 -0.98
C THR A 67 17.00 7.62 -1.36
N ARG A 68 17.71 7.00 -0.43
CA ARG A 68 18.42 5.73 -0.69
C ARG A 68 17.43 4.58 -0.72
N ILE A 69 17.49 3.77 -1.77
CA ILE A 69 16.56 2.65 -1.98
C ILE A 69 16.54 1.71 -0.75
N GLU A 70 17.69 1.34 -0.23
CA GLU A 70 17.77 0.44 0.94
C GLU A 70 17.14 1.05 2.18
N ALA A 71 17.28 2.37 2.36
CA ALA A 71 16.67 3.08 3.48
C ALA A 71 15.13 3.16 3.32
N ILE A 72 14.66 3.35 2.10
CA ILE A 72 13.22 3.33 1.80
C ILE A 72 12.64 1.93 2.10
N LYS A 73 13.32 0.88 1.66
CA LYS A 73 12.90 -0.51 1.94
C LYS A 73 12.81 -0.78 3.44
N LYS A 74 13.78 -0.30 4.20
CA LYS A 74 13.78 -0.44 5.67
C LYS A 74 12.57 0.27 6.28
N GLU A 75 12.28 1.49 5.84
CA GLU A 75 11.15 2.27 6.31
C GLU A 75 9.82 1.56 6.01
N LEU A 76 9.68 1.01 4.80
CA LEU A 76 8.49 0.24 4.41
C LEU A 76 8.28 -0.97 5.33
N ARG A 77 9.35 -1.70 5.66
CA ARG A 77 9.27 -2.86 6.57
C ARG A 77 8.82 -2.45 7.96
N GLN A 78 9.35 -1.34 8.48
CA GLN A 78 8.98 -0.82 9.80
C GLN A 78 7.51 -0.38 9.83
N ASN A 79 7.04 0.30 8.79
CA ASN A 79 5.65 0.75 8.70
C ASN A 79 4.69 -0.44 8.62
N ALA A 80 5.04 -1.48 7.88
CA ALA A 80 4.23 -2.69 7.79
C ALA A 80 4.08 -3.37 9.16
N ARG A 81 5.16 -3.46 9.94
CA ARG A 81 5.13 -4.02 11.30
C ARG A 81 4.26 -3.20 12.23
N LYS A 82 4.36 -1.88 12.19
CA LYS A 82 3.55 -0.98 13.00
C LYS A 82 2.07 -1.11 12.68
N THR A 83 1.72 -1.16 11.41
CA THR A 83 0.33 -1.32 10.97
C THR A 83 -0.25 -2.65 11.44
N ASP A 84 0.50 -3.75 11.30
CA ASP A 84 0.08 -5.07 11.75
C ASP A 84 -0.18 -5.08 13.26
N SER A 85 0.73 -4.51 14.06
CA SER A 85 0.57 -4.41 15.51
C SER A 85 -0.67 -3.60 15.90
N ARG A 86 -0.92 -2.48 15.22
CA ARG A 86 -2.11 -1.65 15.46
C ARG A 86 -3.41 -2.38 15.14
N GLN A 87 -3.44 -3.12 14.05
CA GLN A 87 -4.61 -3.92 13.66
C GLN A 87 -4.91 -5.00 14.69
N LYS A 88 -3.89 -5.71 15.17
CA LYS A 88 -4.05 -6.74 16.19
C LYS A 88 -4.59 -6.15 17.49
N ALA A 89 -4.07 -5.01 17.93
CA ALA A 89 -4.54 -4.33 19.14
C ALA A 89 -6.00 -3.89 18.99
N THR A 90 -6.38 -3.35 17.84
CA THR A 90 -7.75 -2.92 17.56
C THR A 90 -8.73 -4.09 17.60
N GLU A 91 -8.36 -5.22 17.01
CA GLU A 91 -9.21 -6.43 17.03
C GLU A 91 -9.38 -6.96 18.44
N LEU A 92 -8.34 -6.95 19.26
CA LEU A 92 -8.44 -7.37 20.64
C LEU A 92 -9.38 -6.47 21.45
N LEU A 93 -9.29 -5.17 21.27
CA LEU A 93 -10.20 -4.22 21.91
C LEU A 93 -11.65 -4.44 21.51
N LYS A 94 -11.90 -4.73 20.24
CA LYS A 94 -13.25 -5.05 19.75
C LYS A 94 -13.81 -6.30 20.46
N LYS A 95 -13.00 -7.33 20.61
CA LYS A 95 -13.39 -8.56 21.31
C LYS A 95 -13.74 -8.30 22.77
N ILE A 96 -12.95 -7.49 23.45
CA ILE A 96 -13.20 -7.12 24.86
C ILE A 96 -14.52 -6.36 24.99
N ARG A 97 -14.79 -5.40 24.11
CA ARG A 97 -16.07 -4.67 24.10
C ARG A 97 -17.25 -5.60 23.90
N GLN A 98 -17.13 -6.54 22.98
CA GLN A 98 -18.18 -7.52 22.69
C GLN A 98 -18.52 -8.34 23.93
N GLN A 99 -17.49 -8.82 24.63
CA GLN A 99 -17.69 -9.60 25.87
C GLN A 99 -18.36 -8.78 26.96
N LEU A 100 -18.00 -7.52 27.13
CA LEU A 100 -18.61 -6.62 28.11
C LEU A 100 -20.09 -6.36 27.79
N GLU A 101 -20.42 -6.18 26.53
CA GLU A 101 -21.81 -5.99 26.09
C GLU A 101 -22.65 -7.26 26.35
N ASP A 102 -22.08 -8.43 26.09
CA ASP A 102 -22.76 -9.70 26.37
C ASP A 102 -23.04 -9.90 27.85
N ILE A 103 -22.11 -9.52 28.71
CA ILE A 103 -22.30 -9.56 30.18
C ILE A 103 -23.43 -8.61 30.58
N ARG A 104 -23.48 -7.41 30.02
CA ARG A 104 -24.58 -6.46 30.30
C ARG A 104 -25.93 -7.00 29.92
N ARG A 105 -26.05 -7.71 28.80
CA ARG A 105 -27.30 -8.26 28.31
C ARG A 105 -27.82 -9.37 29.21
N HIS A 106 -26.95 -10.05 29.92
CA HIS A 106 -27.32 -11.19 30.77
C HIS A 106 -27.49 -10.80 32.24
N MET A 107 -27.32 -9.53 32.54
CA MET A 107 -27.66 -8.97 33.84
C MET A 107 -29.00 -8.25 33.76
#